data_b867c6e4c4a8ec0558cae4c8fe95ff49
#
_entry.id   b867c6e4c4a8ec0558cae4c8fe95ff49
#
_cell.length_a   1.000
_cell.length_b   1.000
_cell.length_c   1.000
_cell.angle_alpha   90.00
_cell.angle_beta   90.00
_cell.angle_gamma   90.00
#
_symmetry.space_group_name_H-M   'P 1'
#
loop_
_entity.id
_entity.type
_entity.pdbx_description
1 polymer ?
#
loop_
_entity_poly.entity_id
_entity_poly.type
_entity_poly.pdbx_seq_one_letter_code
_entity_poly.pdbx_strand_id
1 'polypeptide(L)'
;MSENNEFSFENPQYRKTYWHTCSHVMAQAVKRLWPEVKLAIGPSIDNGFYYDFDAPFNFTQENLDAIEAEMRKICKEKLKLERFELPREEAIKYMQEKDEPYKVELINDLPEDAHISFYTQGEFTDLCAGPHLDSTGRIKGNAIKLTQCCGAYWRGDSKRKMLQRIYAVAFPKKEELDQYLAEQAEALKRDHNKLGRELEYFTTVDCIGQGLPILLPKGARVIQLLQRWVEDVEQAHGYLLTKTPLMAKRELYKISGHWDHYLDGMFVLGDPQDETKECFALRPMTCPFQYQVYLNRGRSYRDLPMRLGETSTLFRNEDSGEMHGLIRVRQFTISEGHLVLRPDQLEDEFRDCLDLAKYCLGTVGLLDKCTFRFSQWDPANPKNKYEGTKEQWDHAQSVMAKILDDLGVKYDIGIDEAAFYGPKLDIQYKNVYGKEDTLVTIQIDMLLAERFGMYYTDENGEKKLPYIIHRTSLGCYERTLAYLIETYAGALPTLMAPEQVRFLPVTDRAVDYCKEQAAKLTAQGYRVTVDTRSEKIGKKIRDAQMEKIPYMLVVGDRDIEAGTVSPRNRADGDLGAMTLDAFTAVLKDVVDNKLKK
;
A
#
# COMPACT_ATOMS: atom_id res chain seq x y z
N MET A 1 28.53 -18.87 -15.89
CA MET A 1 27.99 -17.58 -15.42
C MET A 1 29.16 -16.63 -15.30
N SER A 2 29.19 -15.60 -16.10
CA SER A 2 30.37 -14.77 -16.33
C SER A 2 30.65 -13.86 -15.12
N GLU A 3 31.93 -13.62 -14.82
CA GLU A 3 32.46 -12.70 -13.79
C GLU A 3 31.89 -11.26 -13.85
N ASN A 4 31.10 -10.93 -14.88
CA ASN A 4 30.49 -9.61 -15.07
C ASN A 4 29.24 -9.33 -14.20
N ASN A 5 28.69 -10.32 -13.49
CA ASN A 5 27.42 -10.13 -12.74
C ASN A 5 27.63 -9.73 -11.26
N GLU A 6 28.85 -9.89 -10.73
CA GLU A 6 29.16 -9.61 -9.32
C GLU A 6 29.19 -8.09 -9.03
N PHE A 7 29.56 -7.28 -10.01
CA PHE A 7 29.63 -5.81 -9.94
C PHE A 7 28.50 -5.12 -10.72
N SER A 8 27.41 -5.83 -10.96
CA SER A 8 26.23 -5.27 -11.61
C SER A 8 25.28 -4.65 -10.58
N PHE A 9 24.69 -3.51 -10.92
CA PHE A 9 23.65 -2.87 -10.10
C PHE A 9 22.34 -3.69 -10.05
N GLU A 10 22.20 -4.68 -10.93
CA GLU A 10 21.14 -5.71 -10.87
C GLU A 10 21.34 -6.66 -9.69
N ASN A 11 22.59 -6.86 -9.23
CA ASN A 11 22.88 -7.64 -8.04
C ASN A 11 22.48 -6.85 -6.78
N PRO A 12 21.47 -7.32 -5.99
CA PRO A 12 20.98 -6.61 -4.82
C PRO A 12 22.06 -6.36 -3.76
N GLN A 13 23.00 -7.31 -3.59
CA GLN A 13 24.08 -7.18 -2.61
C GLN A 13 25.09 -6.10 -3.02
N TYR A 14 25.47 -6.07 -4.30
CA TYR A 14 26.35 -5.02 -4.82
C TYR A 14 25.67 -3.65 -4.73
N ARG A 15 24.40 -3.56 -5.08
CA ARG A 15 23.60 -2.33 -4.99
C ARG A 15 23.54 -1.80 -3.55
N LYS A 16 23.26 -2.67 -2.57
CA LYS A 16 23.28 -2.28 -1.14
C LYS A 16 24.64 -1.78 -0.70
N THR A 17 25.73 -2.47 -1.09
CA THR A 17 27.10 -2.07 -0.79
C THR A 17 27.44 -0.72 -1.43
N TYR A 18 27.00 -0.48 -2.68
CA TYR A 18 27.18 0.78 -3.38
C TYR A 18 26.51 1.94 -2.62
N TRP A 19 25.24 1.78 -2.29
CA TRP A 19 24.48 2.79 -1.54
C TRP A 19 25.01 3.01 -0.13
N HIS A 20 25.41 1.96 0.56
CA HIS A 20 26.04 2.06 1.87
C HIS A 20 27.36 2.86 1.81
N THR A 21 28.16 2.66 0.77
CA THR A 21 29.35 3.48 0.57
C THR A 21 29.00 4.94 0.24
N CYS A 22 27.93 5.17 -0.52
CA CYS A 22 27.45 6.53 -0.78
C CYS A 22 26.98 7.24 0.49
N SER A 23 26.39 6.52 1.48
CA SER A 23 26.01 7.13 2.76
C SER A 23 27.20 7.61 3.57
N HIS A 24 28.33 6.87 3.54
CA HIS A 24 29.60 7.33 4.15
C HIS A 24 30.20 8.54 3.42
N VAL A 25 30.10 8.58 2.08
CA VAL A 25 30.52 9.76 1.31
C VAL A 25 29.67 10.98 1.66
N MET A 26 28.37 10.80 1.91
CA MET A 26 27.49 11.88 2.37
C MET A 26 27.87 12.34 3.79
N ALA A 27 28.12 11.42 4.71
CA ALA A 27 28.54 11.74 6.07
C ALA A 27 29.89 12.51 6.08
N GLN A 28 30.88 12.08 5.27
CA GLN A 28 32.14 12.79 5.09
C GLN A 28 31.91 14.20 4.53
N ALA A 29 31.04 14.34 3.52
CA ALA A 29 30.72 15.65 2.95
C ALA A 29 30.11 16.61 3.97
N VAL A 30 29.18 16.13 4.81
CA VAL A 30 28.59 16.92 5.90
C VAL A 30 29.63 17.32 6.92
N LYS A 31 30.52 16.41 7.35
CA LYS A 31 31.60 16.70 8.31
C LYS A 31 32.63 17.68 7.77
N ARG A 32 32.92 17.66 6.45
CA ARG A 32 33.81 18.66 5.82
C ARG A 32 33.19 20.06 5.82
N LEU A 33 31.87 20.15 5.58
CA LEU A 33 31.18 21.43 5.51
C LEU A 33 30.82 21.98 6.90
N TRP A 34 30.45 21.10 7.83
CA TRP A 34 30.01 21.44 9.21
C TRP A 34 30.59 20.42 10.20
N PRO A 35 31.84 20.63 10.69
CA PRO A 35 32.47 19.69 11.61
C PRO A 35 31.76 19.45 12.92
N GLU A 36 30.91 20.41 13.36
CA GLU A 36 30.09 20.34 14.58
C GLU A 36 28.91 19.40 14.50
N VAL A 37 28.43 19.05 13.32
CA VAL A 37 27.31 18.14 13.10
C VAL A 37 27.66 16.74 13.58
N LYS A 38 26.79 16.11 14.40
CA LYS A 38 27.00 14.75 14.91
C LYS A 38 26.38 13.72 13.99
N LEU A 39 27.05 12.59 13.91
CA LEU A 39 26.68 11.48 13.05
C LEU A 39 25.89 10.42 13.83
N ALA A 40 24.73 10.00 13.32
CA ALA A 40 23.98 8.89 13.90
C ALA A 40 24.14 7.60 13.09
N ILE A 41 23.23 7.31 12.17
CA ILE A 41 23.26 6.08 11.34
C ILE A 41 23.00 6.40 9.87
N GLY A 42 23.58 5.59 8.97
CA GLY A 42 23.46 5.76 7.53
C GLY A 42 23.40 4.45 6.74
N PRO A 43 22.29 3.69 6.84
CA PRO A 43 22.14 2.44 6.11
C PRO A 43 21.74 2.67 4.63
N SER A 44 21.99 1.64 3.81
CA SER A 44 21.27 1.48 2.55
C SER A 44 19.85 1.01 2.82
N ILE A 45 18.92 1.43 1.97
CA ILE A 45 17.51 1.01 1.97
C ILE A 45 17.13 0.44 0.59
N ASP A 46 15.91 -0.04 0.40
CA ASP A 46 15.51 -0.71 -0.84
C ASP A 46 15.68 0.15 -2.10
N ASN A 47 15.46 1.46 -1.99
CA ASN A 47 15.53 2.40 -3.11
C ASN A 47 16.49 3.57 -2.84
N GLY A 48 17.70 3.29 -2.33
CA GLY A 48 18.69 4.33 -2.07
C GLY A 48 19.35 4.19 -0.70
N PHE A 49 19.62 5.31 -0.06
CA PHE A 49 20.25 5.37 1.26
C PHE A 49 19.84 6.64 1.98
N TYR A 50 20.07 6.67 3.29
CA TYR A 50 19.94 7.89 4.08
C TYR A 50 21.09 8.01 5.08
N TYR A 51 21.18 9.17 5.71
CA TYR A 51 21.98 9.36 6.90
C TYR A 51 21.29 10.31 7.87
N ASP A 52 21.33 9.98 9.17
CA ASP A 52 20.75 10.78 10.25
C ASP A 52 21.82 11.68 10.88
N PHE A 53 21.53 12.95 10.95
CA PHE A 53 22.42 13.99 11.47
C PHE A 53 21.79 14.75 12.63
N ASP A 54 22.60 15.04 13.65
CA ASP A 54 22.26 16.02 14.69
C ASP A 54 22.99 17.31 14.37
N ALA A 55 22.28 18.22 13.73
CA ALA A 55 22.80 19.53 13.35
C ALA A 55 22.18 20.64 14.22
N PRO A 56 22.97 21.70 14.57
CA PRO A 56 22.45 22.86 15.33
C PRO A 56 21.56 23.80 14.48
N PHE A 57 21.35 23.49 13.21
CA PHE A 57 20.52 24.23 12.25
C PHE A 57 19.68 23.25 11.42
N ASN A 58 18.70 23.76 10.68
CA ASN A 58 17.94 22.95 9.73
C ASN A 58 18.60 22.97 8.35
N PHE A 59 18.78 21.78 7.75
CA PHE A 59 19.27 21.69 6.37
C PHE A 59 18.28 22.29 5.38
N THR A 60 18.72 23.26 4.61
CA THR A 60 17.98 23.90 3.52
C THR A 60 18.32 23.24 2.18
N GLN A 61 17.61 23.60 1.11
CA GLN A 61 17.95 23.13 -0.25
C GLN A 61 19.39 23.55 -0.65
N GLU A 62 19.81 24.75 -0.27
CA GLU A 62 21.19 25.21 -0.52
C GLU A 62 22.22 24.34 0.18
N ASN A 63 21.93 23.87 1.41
CA ASN A 63 22.81 22.96 2.13
C ASN A 63 22.86 21.60 1.42
N LEU A 64 21.73 21.07 0.94
CA LEU A 64 21.69 19.82 0.19
C LEU A 64 22.52 19.92 -1.12
N ASP A 65 22.41 21.03 -1.83
CA ASP A 65 23.19 21.27 -3.05
C ASP A 65 24.70 21.38 -2.74
N ALA A 66 25.08 21.98 -1.61
CA ALA A 66 26.46 22.05 -1.13
C ALA A 66 27.00 20.65 -0.77
N ILE A 67 26.19 19.82 -0.09
CA ILE A 67 26.56 18.43 0.23
C ILE A 67 26.78 17.64 -1.06
N GLU A 68 25.87 17.71 -2.05
CA GLU A 68 26.06 17.04 -3.34
C GLU A 68 27.34 17.46 -4.04
N ALA A 69 27.65 18.75 -4.02
CA ALA A 69 28.88 19.28 -4.61
C ALA A 69 30.13 18.71 -3.93
N GLU A 70 30.11 18.61 -2.59
CA GLU A 70 31.22 18.05 -1.82
C GLU A 70 31.35 16.53 -2.02
N MET A 71 30.22 15.80 -2.05
CA MET A 71 30.21 14.36 -2.39
C MET A 71 30.87 14.10 -3.75
N ARG A 72 30.59 14.95 -4.76
CA ARG A 72 31.23 14.85 -6.08
C ARG A 72 32.75 15.03 -6.03
N LYS A 73 33.26 15.90 -5.14
CA LYS A 73 34.71 16.08 -4.94
C LYS A 73 35.31 14.83 -4.30
N ILE A 74 34.73 14.31 -3.22
CA ILE A 74 35.16 13.10 -2.53
C ILE A 74 35.22 11.89 -3.49
N CYS A 75 34.23 11.72 -4.36
CA CYS A 75 34.26 10.67 -5.39
C CYS A 75 35.45 10.84 -6.37
N LYS A 76 35.81 12.09 -6.75
CA LYS A 76 36.94 12.38 -7.62
C LYS A 76 38.30 12.14 -6.96
N GLU A 77 38.39 12.26 -5.64
CA GLU A 77 39.59 12.00 -4.85
C GLU A 77 39.98 10.52 -4.85
N LYS A 78 39.01 9.61 -5.15
CA LYS A 78 39.23 8.15 -5.23
C LYS A 78 39.83 7.58 -3.94
N LEU A 79 39.32 8.02 -2.80
CA LEU A 79 39.80 7.59 -1.49
C LEU A 79 39.59 6.09 -1.32
N LYS A 80 40.56 5.39 -0.80
CA LYS A 80 40.49 3.98 -0.45
C LYS A 80 39.64 3.81 0.82
N LEU A 81 38.80 2.79 0.89
CA LEU A 81 38.10 2.42 2.11
C LEU A 81 38.84 1.29 2.81
N GLU A 82 39.28 1.53 4.03
CA GLU A 82 40.04 0.58 4.82
C GLU A 82 39.29 0.22 6.10
N ARG A 83 39.08 -1.08 6.31
CA ARG A 83 38.42 -1.62 7.50
C ARG A 83 39.48 -1.90 8.59
N PHE A 84 39.16 -1.51 9.83
CA PHE A 84 39.92 -1.91 11.01
C PHE A 84 38.99 -2.20 12.19
N GLU A 85 39.48 -2.84 13.21
CA GLU A 85 38.77 -3.20 14.41
C GLU A 85 39.46 -2.64 15.64
N LEU A 86 38.68 -2.27 16.67
CA LEU A 86 39.18 -1.85 17.97
C LEU A 86 38.47 -2.65 19.08
N PRO A 87 39.18 -2.93 20.20
CA PRO A 87 38.56 -3.35 21.43
C PRO A 87 37.51 -2.32 21.90
N ARG A 88 36.46 -2.77 22.58
CA ARG A 88 35.32 -1.91 22.98
C ARG A 88 35.75 -0.63 23.70
N GLU A 89 36.61 -0.73 24.69
CA GLU A 89 37.08 0.44 25.46
C GLU A 89 37.82 1.45 24.56
N GLU A 90 38.64 0.96 23.66
CA GLU A 90 39.36 1.81 22.71
C GLU A 90 38.40 2.41 21.66
N ALA A 91 37.44 1.66 21.20
CA ALA A 91 36.41 2.11 20.28
C ALA A 91 35.53 3.23 20.88
N ILE A 92 35.13 3.09 22.14
CA ILE A 92 34.37 4.12 22.87
C ILE A 92 35.22 5.38 23.00
N LYS A 93 36.47 5.25 23.47
CA LYS A 93 37.42 6.37 23.61
C LYS A 93 37.63 7.08 22.28
N TYR A 94 37.85 6.33 21.20
CA TYR A 94 38.04 6.86 19.86
C TYR A 94 36.84 7.69 19.36
N MET A 95 35.60 7.23 19.61
CA MET A 95 34.40 7.99 19.25
C MET A 95 34.16 9.19 20.18
N GLN A 96 34.54 9.09 21.46
CA GLN A 96 34.48 10.23 22.39
C GLN A 96 35.47 11.35 21.98
N GLU A 97 36.69 10.99 21.58
CA GLU A 97 37.69 11.93 21.06
C GLU A 97 37.25 12.63 19.76
N LYS A 98 36.41 11.95 18.95
CA LYS A 98 35.81 12.52 17.75
C LYS A 98 34.49 13.28 18.04
N ASP A 99 34.04 13.32 19.29
CA ASP A 99 32.82 13.96 19.74
C ASP A 99 31.56 13.43 18.99
N GLU A 100 31.46 12.07 18.87
CA GLU A 100 30.35 11.37 18.21
C GLU A 100 29.49 10.56 19.21
N PRO A 101 28.60 11.22 19.98
CA PRO A 101 27.89 10.60 21.11
C PRO A 101 26.96 9.46 20.66
N TYR A 102 26.33 9.55 19.50
CA TYR A 102 25.44 8.51 18.98
C TYR A 102 26.21 7.22 18.64
N LYS A 103 27.47 7.35 18.17
CA LYS A 103 28.34 6.19 17.92
C LYS A 103 28.78 5.52 19.21
N VAL A 104 29.04 6.29 20.25
CA VAL A 104 29.32 5.76 21.60
C VAL A 104 28.13 4.97 22.14
N GLU A 105 26.91 5.52 22.00
CA GLU A 105 25.68 4.81 22.39
C GLU A 105 25.50 3.51 21.62
N LEU A 106 25.71 3.52 20.29
CA LEU A 106 25.62 2.32 19.46
C LEU A 106 26.63 1.23 19.88
N ILE A 107 27.88 1.61 20.21
CA ILE A 107 28.89 0.65 20.69
C ILE A 107 28.47 0.02 22.02
N ASN A 108 27.91 0.81 22.94
CA ASN A 108 27.45 0.31 24.25
C ASN A 108 26.31 -0.69 24.14
N ASP A 109 25.50 -0.61 23.11
CA ASP A 109 24.35 -1.51 22.90
C ASP A 109 24.72 -2.80 22.15
N LEU A 110 25.91 -2.90 21.59
CA LEU A 110 26.37 -4.14 20.96
C LEU A 110 26.58 -5.23 22.02
N PRO A 111 26.34 -6.53 21.71
CA PRO A 111 26.68 -7.65 22.58
C PRO A 111 28.13 -7.61 23.06
N GLU A 112 28.41 -8.13 24.26
CA GLU A 112 29.78 -8.06 24.86
C GLU A 112 30.85 -8.69 23.97
N ASP A 113 30.51 -9.72 23.22
CA ASP A 113 31.38 -10.47 22.29
C ASP A 113 31.41 -9.88 20.88
N ALA A 114 30.73 -8.76 20.61
CA ALA A 114 30.70 -8.16 19.28
C ALA A 114 32.04 -7.57 18.86
N HIS A 115 32.45 -7.89 17.64
CA HIS A 115 33.59 -7.23 16.97
C HIS A 115 33.19 -5.82 16.55
N ILE A 116 33.92 -4.81 17.07
CA ILE A 116 33.64 -3.40 16.79
C ILE A 116 34.54 -2.95 15.65
N SER A 117 33.97 -2.75 14.49
CA SER A 117 34.68 -2.38 13.27
C SER A 117 34.38 -0.97 12.81
N PHE A 118 35.33 -0.41 12.13
CA PHE A 118 35.33 0.93 11.55
C PHE A 118 35.79 0.88 10.10
N TYR A 119 35.33 1.86 9.34
CA TYR A 119 35.83 2.11 7.99
C TYR A 119 36.39 3.54 7.90
N THR A 120 37.61 3.64 7.37
CA THR A 120 38.28 4.91 7.10
C THR A 120 38.33 5.18 5.61
N GLN A 121 38.03 6.41 5.21
CA GLN A 121 38.18 6.93 3.85
C GLN A 121 38.81 8.34 3.92
N GLY A 122 40.13 8.41 3.65
CA GLY A 122 40.91 9.64 3.85
C GLY A 122 40.88 10.08 5.32
N GLU A 123 40.47 11.31 5.59
CA GLU A 123 40.36 11.87 6.93
C GLU A 123 39.12 11.43 7.70
N PHE A 124 38.14 10.81 7.03
CA PHE A 124 36.88 10.41 7.61
C PHE A 124 36.89 8.97 8.10
N THR A 125 36.36 8.73 9.30
CA THR A 125 36.19 7.40 9.86
C THR A 125 34.82 7.29 10.51
N ASP A 126 34.14 6.18 10.24
CA ASP A 126 32.84 5.89 10.84
C ASP A 126 32.75 4.48 11.43
N LEU A 127 31.95 4.31 12.49
CA LEU A 127 31.58 3.02 13.07
C LEU A 127 30.69 2.26 12.07
N CYS A 128 31.14 1.11 11.59
CA CYS A 128 30.41 0.38 10.57
C CYS A 128 30.85 -1.09 10.47
N ALA A 129 29.87 -1.98 10.28
CA ALA A 129 30.12 -3.40 10.03
C ALA A 129 30.46 -3.70 8.55
N GLY A 130 30.12 -2.80 7.62
CA GLY A 130 30.27 -3.01 6.19
C GLY A 130 29.17 -3.88 5.58
N PRO A 131 29.36 -4.43 4.37
CA PRO A 131 30.49 -4.18 3.47
C PRO A 131 30.46 -2.81 2.77
N HIS A 132 31.61 -2.41 2.24
CA HIS A 132 31.79 -1.22 1.42
C HIS A 132 32.53 -1.53 0.12
N LEU A 133 32.45 -0.61 -0.85
CA LEU A 133 33.30 -0.62 -2.03
C LEU A 133 34.77 -0.36 -1.60
N ASP A 134 35.72 -0.75 -2.44
CA ASP A 134 37.14 -0.58 -2.20
C ASP A 134 37.63 0.88 -2.28
N SER A 135 36.89 1.73 -3.00
CA SER A 135 37.23 3.14 -3.20
C SER A 135 35.99 4.00 -3.51
N THR A 136 36.00 5.25 -3.03
CA THR A 136 35.01 6.28 -3.40
C THR A 136 35.02 6.57 -4.91
N GLY A 137 36.12 6.25 -5.60
CA GLY A 137 36.26 6.38 -7.06
C GLY A 137 35.36 5.43 -7.87
N ARG A 138 34.79 4.38 -7.25
CA ARG A 138 33.82 3.51 -7.89
C ARG A 138 32.44 4.19 -8.03
N ILE A 139 32.21 5.23 -7.26
CA ILE A 139 30.95 5.97 -7.25
C ILE A 139 30.98 7.06 -8.33
N LYS A 140 29.92 7.14 -9.13
CA LYS A 140 29.74 8.20 -10.12
C LYS A 140 29.14 9.45 -9.45
N GLY A 141 29.98 10.37 -9.02
CA GLY A 141 29.57 11.57 -8.28
C GLY A 141 28.53 12.46 -8.99
N ASN A 142 28.43 12.41 -10.33
CA ASN A 142 27.40 13.11 -11.08
C ASN A 142 26.07 12.33 -11.18
N ALA A 143 26.05 11.10 -10.69
CA ALA A 143 24.84 10.26 -10.63
C ALA A 143 24.34 10.07 -9.19
N ILE A 144 24.57 11.05 -8.32
CA ILE A 144 24.04 11.13 -6.95
C ILE A 144 23.03 12.27 -6.87
N LYS A 145 21.91 12.04 -6.16
CA LYS A 145 20.92 13.08 -5.85
C LYS A 145 20.44 12.94 -4.42
N LEU A 146 20.52 14.02 -3.64
CA LEU A 146 19.83 14.14 -2.36
C LEU A 146 18.35 14.48 -2.64
N THR A 147 17.44 13.66 -2.15
CA THR A 147 16.03 13.73 -2.55
C THR A 147 15.15 14.45 -1.54
N GLN A 148 15.44 14.29 -0.25
CA GLN A 148 14.61 14.83 0.81
C GLN A 148 15.40 15.00 2.11
N CYS A 149 15.05 16.02 2.90
CA CYS A 149 15.43 16.12 4.31
C CYS A 149 14.17 16.18 5.17
N CYS A 150 14.10 15.36 6.21
CA CYS A 150 12.97 15.34 7.16
C CYS A 150 13.44 15.03 8.58
N GLY A 151 12.58 15.35 9.57
CA GLY A 151 12.80 14.95 10.97
C GLY A 151 12.65 13.43 11.15
N ALA A 152 13.54 12.84 11.94
CA ALA A 152 13.46 11.45 12.36
C ALA A 152 13.88 11.32 13.83
N TYR A 153 13.02 10.75 14.66
CA TYR A 153 13.39 10.51 16.05
C TYR A 153 14.49 9.47 16.16
N TRP A 154 15.48 9.74 17.02
CA TRP A 154 16.55 8.79 17.29
C TRP A 154 15.97 7.43 17.71
N ARG A 155 16.31 6.36 16.96
CA ARG A 155 15.78 5.00 17.13
C ARG A 155 14.26 4.87 17.02
N GLY A 156 13.59 5.80 16.36
CA GLY A 156 12.14 5.79 16.22
C GLY A 156 11.37 6.15 17.49
N ASP A 157 12.04 6.49 18.60
CA ASP A 157 11.42 6.84 19.87
C ASP A 157 11.09 8.33 19.91
N SER A 158 9.80 8.67 19.90
CA SER A 158 9.30 10.04 19.93
C SER A 158 9.67 10.83 21.20
N LYS A 159 10.14 10.15 22.26
CA LYS A 159 10.65 10.76 23.48
C LYS A 159 12.12 11.18 23.38
N ARG A 160 12.83 10.72 22.35
CA ARG A 160 14.23 11.03 22.07
C ARG A 160 14.37 12.23 21.15
N LYS A 161 15.61 12.69 20.98
CA LYS A 161 15.92 13.84 20.12
C LYS A 161 15.49 13.58 18.68
N MET A 162 14.86 14.57 18.07
CA MET A 162 14.59 14.57 16.64
C MET A 162 15.86 14.95 15.88
N LEU A 163 16.33 14.04 15.04
CA LEU A 163 17.45 14.22 14.13
C LEU A 163 16.96 14.66 12.75
N GLN A 164 17.88 15.06 11.89
CA GLN A 164 17.57 15.39 10.50
C GLN A 164 18.07 14.25 9.61
N ARG A 165 17.15 13.60 8.93
CA ARG A 165 17.41 12.50 8.00
C ARG A 165 17.46 13.02 6.58
N ILE A 166 18.59 12.84 5.91
CA ILE A 166 18.78 13.17 4.50
C ILE A 166 18.69 11.88 3.69
N TYR A 167 17.70 11.79 2.82
CA TYR A 167 17.55 10.70 1.85
C TYR A 167 18.27 11.01 0.56
N ALA A 168 18.83 9.97 -0.06
CA ALA A 168 19.56 10.09 -1.31
C ALA A 168 19.45 8.84 -2.17
N VAL A 169 19.66 9.02 -3.47
CA VAL A 169 19.82 7.96 -4.46
C VAL A 169 21.14 8.12 -5.21
N ALA A 170 21.71 7.02 -5.65
CA ALA A 170 22.92 7.02 -6.48
C ALA A 170 22.87 5.85 -7.45
N PHE A 171 23.35 6.10 -8.67
CA PHE A 171 23.34 5.14 -9.76
C PHE A 171 24.75 5.02 -10.38
N PRO A 172 25.07 3.88 -11.05
CA PRO A 172 26.32 3.72 -11.78
C PRO A 172 26.48 4.67 -12.99
N LYS A 173 25.37 5.15 -13.53
CA LYS A 173 25.34 6.05 -14.70
C LYS A 173 24.42 7.25 -14.47
N LYS A 174 24.78 8.37 -15.09
CA LYS A 174 23.98 9.60 -15.01
C LYS A 174 22.61 9.44 -15.66
N GLU A 175 22.54 8.73 -16.77
CA GLU A 175 21.34 8.46 -17.54
C GLU A 175 20.29 7.68 -16.68
N GLU A 176 20.76 6.74 -15.86
CA GLU A 176 19.90 5.97 -14.93
C GLU A 176 19.32 6.88 -13.83
N LEU A 177 20.13 7.82 -13.31
CA LEU A 177 19.64 8.84 -12.38
C LEU A 177 18.59 9.75 -13.03
N ASP A 178 18.85 10.22 -14.26
CA ASP A 178 17.96 11.12 -14.96
C ASP A 178 16.62 10.43 -15.28
N GLN A 179 16.66 9.17 -15.68
CA GLN A 179 15.48 8.36 -15.88
C GLN A 179 14.70 8.20 -14.55
N TYR A 180 15.36 7.83 -13.47
CA TYR A 180 14.74 7.72 -12.15
C TYR A 180 14.07 9.02 -11.70
N LEU A 181 14.75 10.17 -11.87
CA LEU A 181 14.18 11.48 -11.52
C LEU A 181 12.97 11.85 -12.37
N ALA A 182 12.98 11.49 -13.66
CA ALA A 182 11.84 11.68 -14.54
C ALA A 182 10.65 10.80 -14.14
N GLU A 183 10.90 9.54 -13.78
CA GLU A 183 9.88 8.61 -13.26
C GLU A 183 9.29 9.11 -11.93
N GLN A 184 10.13 9.60 -10.99
CA GLN A 184 9.66 10.19 -9.74
C GLN A 184 8.83 11.47 -9.96
N ALA A 185 9.23 12.32 -10.90
CA ALA A 185 8.47 13.52 -11.25
C ALA A 185 7.10 13.18 -11.87
N GLU A 186 7.03 12.13 -12.69
CA GLU A 186 5.76 11.64 -13.24
C GLU A 186 4.91 10.97 -12.15
N ALA A 187 5.51 10.16 -11.25
CA ALA A 187 4.84 9.57 -10.12
C ALA A 187 4.19 10.63 -9.21
N LEU A 188 4.91 11.72 -8.93
CA LEU A 188 4.38 12.84 -8.11
C LEU A 188 3.15 13.52 -8.74
N LYS A 189 3.05 13.55 -10.08
CA LYS A 189 1.85 14.07 -10.76
C LYS A 189 0.64 13.16 -10.60
N ARG A 190 0.87 11.87 -10.34
CA ARG A 190 -0.17 10.85 -10.20
C ARG A 190 -0.45 10.49 -8.74
N ASP A 191 0.35 11.00 -7.80
CA ASP A 191 0.22 10.71 -6.37
C ASP A 191 -1.20 10.92 -5.87
N HIS A 192 -1.78 9.87 -5.23
CA HIS A 192 -3.17 9.90 -4.78
C HIS A 192 -3.41 10.90 -3.65
N ASN A 193 -2.38 11.24 -2.83
CA ASN A 193 -2.52 12.26 -1.80
C ASN A 193 -2.71 13.65 -2.41
N LYS A 194 -1.98 13.94 -3.48
CA LYS A 194 -2.10 15.20 -4.20
C LYS A 194 -3.41 15.25 -4.98
N LEU A 195 -3.59 14.32 -5.91
CA LEU A 195 -4.77 14.30 -6.79
C LEU A 195 -6.07 14.08 -6.02
N GLY A 196 -6.03 13.23 -4.99
CA GLY A 196 -7.22 12.94 -4.19
C GLY A 196 -7.74 14.17 -3.44
N ARG A 197 -6.84 15.05 -2.98
CA ARG A 197 -7.22 16.32 -2.34
C ARG A 197 -7.63 17.37 -3.38
N GLU A 198 -6.86 17.54 -4.46
CA GLU A 198 -7.16 18.49 -5.55
C GLU A 198 -8.51 18.20 -6.23
N LEU A 199 -8.85 16.92 -6.42
CA LEU A 199 -10.10 16.47 -7.03
C LEU A 199 -11.23 16.22 -6.00
N GLU A 200 -10.99 16.51 -4.72
CA GLU A 200 -11.98 16.40 -3.63
C GLU A 200 -12.50 14.97 -3.41
N TYR A 201 -11.62 13.96 -3.49
CA TYR A 201 -11.97 12.60 -3.12
C TYR A 201 -11.90 12.37 -1.61
N PHE A 202 -10.90 12.93 -0.93
CA PHE A 202 -10.75 12.82 0.51
C PHE A 202 -9.94 14.00 1.10
N THR A 203 -10.00 14.12 2.41
CA THR A 203 -9.18 15.05 3.19
C THR A 203 -8.78 14.43 4.52
N THR A 204 -7.84 15.06 5.23
CA THR A 204 -7.44 14.72 6.59
C THR A 204 -7.54 15.96 7.46
N VAL A 205 -7.97 15.80 8.72
CA VAL A 205 -8.17 16.91 9.67
C VAL A 205 -7.53 16.53 11.01
N ASP A 206 -6.70 17.40 11.55
CA ASP A 206 -5.90 17.12 12.75
C ASP A 206 -6.74 16.73 13.96
N CYS A 207 -7.90 17.37 14.16
CA CYS A 207 -8.79 17.06 15.29
C CYS A 207 -9.49 15.68 15.17
N ILE A 208 -9.47 15.04 13.99
CA ILE A 208 -9.94 13.66 13.81
C ILE A 208 -8.78 12.69 14.04
N GLY A 209 -7.58 13.04 13.59
CA GLY A 209 -6.35 12.29 13.81
C GLY A 209 -5.75 11.68 12.56
N GLN A 210 -4.49 11.31 12.67
CA GLN A 210 -3.74 10.67 11.59
C GLN A 210 -4.28 9.27 11.28
N GLY A 211 -4.27 8.90 9.98
CA GLY A 211 -4.77 7.59 9.53
C GLY A 211 -6.28 7.44 9.55
N LEU A 212 -7.02 8.54 9.74
CA LEU A 212 -8.49 8.60 9.74
C LEU A 212 -8.97 9.61 8.67
N PRO A 213 -8.84 9.29 7.38
CA PRO A 213 -9.24 10.19 6.30
C PRO A 213 -10.77 10.35 6.26
N ILE A 214 -11.21 11.55 5.92
CA ILE A 214 -12.60 11.83 5.58
C ILE A 214 -12.76 11.62 4.08
N LEU A 215 -13.62 10.69 3.68
CA LEU A 215 -14.05 10.57 2.29
C LEU A 215 -15.04 11.69 1.99
N LEU A 216 -14.69 12.57 1.06
CA LEU A 216 -15.56 13.61 0.56
C LEU A 216 -16.62 13.02 -0.39
N PRO A 217 -17.68 13.74 -0.78
CA PRO A 217 -18.79 13.19 -1.56
C PRO A 217 -18.37 12.41 -2.81
N LYS A 218 -17.35 12.87 -3.54
CA LYS A 218 -16.82 12.18 -4.73
C LYS A 218 -16.18 10.84 -4.36
N GLY A 219 -15.30 10.82 -3.34
CA GLY A 219 -14.64 9.59 -2.88
C GLY A 219 -15.59 8.59 -2.26
N ALA A 220 -16.50 9.07 -1.41
CA ALA A 220 -17.55 8.24 -0.82
C ALA A 220 -18.44 7.59 -1.90
N ARG A 221 -18.74 8.34 -2.98
CA ARG A 221 -19.53 7.80 -4.09
C ARG A 221 -18.79 6.70 -4.85
N VAL A 222 -17.49 6.86 -5.12
CA VAL A 222 -16.70 5.82 -5.78
C VAL A 222 -16.64 4.55 -4.93
N ILE A 223 -16.35 4.68 -3.64
CA ILE A 223 -16.32 3.52 -2.73
C ILE A 223 -17.70 2.84 -2.68
N GLN A 224 -18.80 3.60 -2.59
CA GLN A 224 -20.14 3.03 -2.61
C GLN A 224 -20.44 2.25 -3.89
N LEU A 225 -20.00 2.76 -5.06
CA LEU A 225 -20.17 2.05 -6.34
C LEU A 225 -19.38 0.74 -6.35
N LEU A 226 -18.14 0.75 -5.87
CA LEU A 226 -17.31 -0.45 -5.78
C LEU A 226 -17.91 -1.48 -4.80
N GLN A 227 -18.36 -1.04 -3.62
CA GLN A 227 -18.96 -1.92 -2.61
C GLN A 227 -20.21 -2.63 -3.17
N ARG A 228 -21.15 -1.88 -3.71
CA ARG A 228 -22.39 -2.45 -4.28
C ARG A 228 -22.10 -3.46 -5.39
N TRP A 229 -21.19 -3.09 -6.30
CA TRP A 229 -20.82 -3.97 -7.39
C TRP A 229 -20.12 -5.25 -6.90
N VAL A 230 -19.20 -5.17 -5.93
CA VAL A 230 -18.52 -6.34 -5.37
C VAL A 230 -19.51 -7.23 -4.62
N GLU A 231 -20.44 -6.66 -3.84
CA GLU A 231 -21.48 -7.41 -3.14
C GLU A 231 -22.38 -8.17 -4.12
N ASP A 232 -22.79 -7.54 -5.24
CA ASP A 232 -23.58 -8.20 -6.29
C ASP A 232 -22.81 -9.32 -6.96
N VAL A 233 -21.50 -9.12 -7.24
CA VAL A 233 -20.63 -10.15 -7.81
C VAL A 233 -20.44 -11.32 -6.84
N GLU A 234 -20.18 -11.06 -5.57
CA GLU A 234 -20.06 -12.09 -4.53
C GLU A 234 -21.36 -12.89 -4.38
N GLN A 235 -22.50 -12.23 -4.37
CA GLN A 235 -23.81 -12.88 -4.32
C GLN A 235 -24.00 -13.81 -5.53
N ALA A 236 -23.64 -13.37 -6.74
CA ALA A 236 -23.71 -14.19 -7.95
C ALA A 236 -22.78 -15.42 -7.90
N HIS A 237 -21.70 -15.36 -7.11
CA HIS A 237 -20.78 -16.49 -6.85
C HIS A 237 -21.19 -17.33 -5.62
N GLY A 238 -22.41 -17.13 -5.09
CA GLY A 238 -22.98 -17.95 -4.01
C GLY A 238 -22.51 -17.56 -2.59
N TYR A 239 -21.93 -16.36 -2.41
CA TYR A 239 -21.59 -15.88 -1.07
C TYR A 239 -22.82 -15.43 -0.30
N LEU A 240 -22.88 -15.82 0.95
CA LEU A 240 -23.91 -15.45 1.90
C LEU A 240 -23.46 -14.19 2.66
N LEU A 241 -24.18 -13.10 2.46
CA LEU A 241 -23.85 -11.83 3.10
C LEU A 241 -24.08 -11.91 4.61
N THR A 242 -23.11 -11.47 5.39
CA THR A 242 -23.20 -11.31 6.83
C THR A 242 -23.03 -9.85 7.23
N LYS A 243 -23.48 -9.51 8.44
CA LYS A 243 -23.22 -8.21 9.07
C LYS A 243 -22.93 -8.45 10.55
N THR A 244 -21.70 -8.23 10.95
CA THR A 244 -21.22 -8.54 12.28
C THR A 244 -20.82 -7.27 13.05
N PRO A 245 -20.77 -7.30 14.41
CA PRO A 245 -20.41 -6.13 15.21
C PRO A 245 -19.00 -5.60 14.93
N LEU A 246 -18.79 -4.31 15.18
CA LEU A 246 -17.48 -3.65 14.99
C LEU A 246 -16.50 -3.88 16.15
N MET A 247 -16.98 -4.44 17.26
CA MET A 247 -16.17 -4.73 18.45
C MET A 247 -16.67 -6.01 19.13
N ALA A 248 -15.77 -6.61 19.88
CA ALA A 248 -16.08 -7.76 20.73
C ALA A 248 -15.28 -7.72 22.02
N LYS A 249 -15.66 -8.57 22.98
CA LYS A 249 -14.89 -8.81 24.19
C LYS A 249 -13.55 -9.47 23.87
N ARG A 250 -12.54 -9.23 24.73
CA ARG A 250 -11.19 -9.81 24.61
C ARG A 250 -11.19 -11.33 24.45
N GLU A 251 -12.18 -12.04 25.05
CA GLU A 251 -12.28 -13.49 25.01
C GLU A 251 -12.34 -14.01 23.58
N LEU A 252 -13.07 -13.33 22.67
CA LEU A 252 -13.13 -13.72 21.28
C LEU A 252 -11.75 -13.67 20.61
N TYR A 253 -10.98 -12.64 20.93
CA TYR A 253 -9.63 -12.46 20.37
C TYR A 253 -8.58 -13.34 21.03
N LYS A 254 -8.79 -13.77 22.30
CA LYS A 254 -7.98 -14.82 22.95
C LYS A 254 -8.18 -16.17 22.26
N ILE A 255 -9.43 -16.56 21.96
CA ILE A 255 -9.71 -17.81 21.23
C ILE A 255 -8.99 -17.82 19.88
N SER A 256 -9.03 -16.71 19.14
CA SER A 256 -8.41 -16.62 17.83
C SER A 256 -6.89 -16.41 17.85
N GLY A 257 -6.27 -16.19 19.02
CA GLY A 257 -4.84 -15.90 19.18
C GLY A 257 -4.44 -14.45 18.86
N HIS A 258 -5.35 -13.61 18.37
CA HIS A 258 -5.02 -12.23 18.03
C HIS A 258 -4.69 -11.37 19.25
N TRP A 259 -5.24 -11.69 20.43
CA TRP A 259 -4.93 -10.97 21.66
C TRP A 259 -3.46 -11.12 22.06
N ASP A 260 -2.87 -12.30 21.81
CA ASP A 260 -1.51 -12.61 22.20
C ASP A 260 -0.47 -12.15 21.17
N HIS A 261 -0.85 -12.15 19.87
CA HIS A 261 0.08 -11.88 18.77
C HIS A 261 -0.06 -10.48 18.13
N TYR A 262 -1.18 -9.79 18.38
CA TYR A 262 -1.52 -8.56 17.64
C TYR A 262 -2.08 -7.44 18.53
N LEU A 263 -1.91 -7.52 19.86
CA LEU A 263 -2.50 -6.56 20.81
C LEU A 263 -2.10 -5.11 20.52
N ASP A 264 -0.83 -4.86 20.21
CA ASP A 264 -0.30 -3.52 19.88
C ASP A 264 -0.96 -2.90 18.63
N GLY A 265 -1.41 -3.73 17.71
CA GLY A 265 -2.15 -3.33 16.51
C GLY A 265 -3.66 -3.16 16.72
N MET A 266 -4.19 -3.29 17.94
CA MET A 266 -5.61 -3.21 18.24
C MET A 266 -5.97 -1.94 19.00
N PHE A 267 -7.15 -1.38 18.73
CA PHE A 267 -7.77 -0.35 19.57
C PHE A 267 -8.55 -1.02 20.70
N VAL A 268 -8.03 -0.94 21.93
CA VAL A 268 -8.59 -1.56 23.11
C VAL A 268 -9.43 -0.56 23.91
N LEU A 269 -10.58 -1.01 24.39
CA LEU A 269 -11.53 -0.26 25.22
C LEU A 269 -11.57 -0.90 26.61
N GLY A 270 -10.88 -0.31 27.54
CA GLY A 270 -10.67 -0.83 28.90
C GLY A 270 -9.21 -1.10 29.19
N ASP A 271 -8.92 -1.75 30.31
CA ASP A 271 -7.57 -2.13 30.69
C ASP A 271 -7.27 -3.57 30.19
N PRO A 272 -6.36 -3.76 29.24
CA PRO A 272 -6.01 -5.09 28.75
C PRO A 272 -5.35 -5.98 29.79
N GLN A 273 -4.77 -5.40 30.86
CA GLN A 273 -4.09 -6.13 31.93
C GLN A 273 -5.03 -6.51 33.08
N ASP A 274 -6.17 -5.83 33.25
CA ASP A 274 -7.14 -6.13 34.31
C ASP A 274 -8.13 -7.22 33.83
N GLU A 275 -7.85 -8.48 34.16
CA GLU A 275 -8.72 -9.59 33.82
C GLU A 275 -10.03 -9.64 34.61
N THR A 276 -10.15 -8.85 35.68
CA THR A 276 -11.35 -8.83 36.54
C THR A 276 -12.45 -7.95 35.93
N LYS A 277 -12.11 -7.08 34.98
CA LYS A 277 -13.04 -6.18 34.32
C LYS A 277 -13.28 -6.55 32.87
N GLU A 278 -14.47 -6.20 32.40
CA GLU A 278 -14.83 -6.35 31.00
C GLU A 278 -13.95 -5.44 30.12
N CYS A 279 -13.37 -6.03 29.07
CA CYS A 279 -12.51 -5.33 28.12
C CYS A 279 -12.94 -5.67 26.71
N PHE A 280 -13.11 -4.66 25.87
CA PHE A 280 -13.46 -4.80 24.47
C PHE A 280 -12.30 -4.35 23.58
N ALA A 281 -12.34 -4.75 22.31
CA ALA A 281 -11.52 -4.16 21.28
C ALA A 281 -12.29 -3.96 19.99
N LEU A 282 -11.94 -2.90 19.25
CA LEU A 282 -12.39 -2.74 17.86
C LEU A 282 -11.77 -3.83 17.00
N ARG A 283 -12.54 -4.39 16.07
CA ARG A 283 -12.11 -5.53 15.28
C ARG A 283 -11.03 -5.18 14.25
N PRO A 284 -9.85 -5.84 14.28
CA PRO A 284 -8.84 -5.71 13.22
C PRO A 284 -9.06 -6.67 12.04
N MET A 285 -10.00 -7.63 12.18
CA MET A 285 -10.41 -8.63 11.19
C MET A 285 -11.84 -9.12 11.47
N THR A 286 -12.46 -9.81 10.51
CA THR A 286 -13.85 -10.29 10.60
C THR A 286 -13.95 -11.78 10.95
N CYS A 287 -12.89 -12.57 10.71
CA CYS A 287 -12.92 -14.03 10.85
C CYS A 287 -13.55 -14.55 12.15
N PRO A 288 -13.19 -14.09 13.37
CA PRO A 288 -13.76 -14.66 14.60
C PRO A 288 -15.28 -14.49 14.69
N PHE A 289 -15.80 -13.40 14.10
CA PHE A 289 -17.23 -13.12 14.08
C PHE A 289 -17.98 -14.04 13.12
N GLN A 290 -17.44 -14.30 11.93
CA GLN A 290 -18.07 -15.21 10.97
C GLN A 290 -17.99 -16.67 11.43
N TYR A 291 -17.00 -17.04 12.25
CA TYR A 291 -16.96 -18.34 12.90
C TYR A 291 -18.15 -18.51 13.86
N GLN A 292 -18.58 -17.46 14.57
CA GLN A 292 -19.78 -17.51 15.40
C GLN A 292 -21.05 -17.66 14.54
N VAL A 293 -21.07 -17.13 13.32
CA VAL A 293 -22.17 -17.38 12.37
C VAL A 293 -22.22 -18.86 11.97
N TYR A 294 -21.06 -19.47 11.71
CA TYR A 294 -20.97 -20.91 11.44
C TYR A 294 -21.49 -21.73 12.63
N LEU A 295 -21.06 -21.41 13.85
CA LEU A 295 -21.36 -22.10 15.09
C LEU A 295 -22.81 -21.93 15.58
N ASN A 296 -23.59 -21.05 14.97
CA ASN A 296 -24.99 -20.77 15.37
C ASN A 296 -25.90 -22.02 15.36
N ARG A 297 -25.54 -23.05 14.58
CA ARG A 297 -26.20 -24.37 14.58
C ARG A 297 -25.23 -25.48 14.17
N GLY A 298 -25.59 -26.73 14.46
CA GLY A 298 -24.86 -27.89 13.94
C GLY A 298 -24.81 -27.88 12.40
N ARG A 299 -23.68 -28.32 11.84
CA ARG A 299 -23.43 -28.38 10.41
C ARG A 299 -23.18 -29.80 9.96
N SER A 300 -23.56 -30.12 8.74
CA SER A 300 -23.26 -31.37 8.07
C SER A 300 -22.43 -31.13 6.81
N TYR A 301 -21.86 -32.20 6.25
CA TYR A 301 -21.13 -32.15 4.98
C TYR A 301 -21.95 -31.54 3.82
N ARG A 302 -23.29 -31.58 3.91
CA ARG A 302 -24.19 -31.00 2.90
C ARG A 302 -24.31 -29.49 2.98
N ASP A 303 -23.93 -28.91 4.13
CA ASP A 303 -23.90 -27.44 4.33
C ASP A 303 -22.62 -26.82 3.75
N LEU A 304 -21.63 -27.65 3.31
CA LEU A 304 -20.32 -27.21 2.85
C LEU A 304 -20.14 -27.40 1.33
N PRO A 305 -19.47 -26.48 0.63
CA PRO A 305 -18.79 -25.30 1.16
C PRO A 305 -19.76 -24.22 1.61
N MET A 306 -19.48 -23.55 2.73
CA MET A 306 -20.21 -22.38 3.18
C MET A 306 -19.37 -21.13 2.90
N ARG A 307 -19.81 -20.32 1.95
CA ARG A 307 -19.13 -19.08 1.52
C ARG A 307 -19.77 -17.90 2.24
N LEU A 308 -19.10 -17.35 3.24
CA LEU A 308 -19.55 -16.15 3.97
C LEU A 308 -18.82 -14.91 3.44
N GLY A 309 -19.55 -13.83 3.17
CA GLY A 309 -19.00 -12.54 2.72
C GLY A 309 -19.46 -11.40 3.61
N GLU A 310 -18.63 -10.37 3.74
CA GLU A 310 -18.97 -9.13 4.44
C GLU A 310 -18.20 -7.95 3.89
N THR A 311 -18.89 -6.85 3.58
CA THR A 311 -18.28 -5.54 3.47
C THR A 311 -18.03 -5.03 4.89
N SER A 312 -16.79 -5.26 5.36
CA SER A 312 -16.38 -5.08 6.75
C SER A 312 -15.63 -3.80 6.98
N THR A 313 -16.01 -3.04 8.03
CA THR A 313 -15.17 -1.96 8.55
C THR A 313 -14.24 -2.51 9.62
N LEU A 314 -12.94 -2.28 9.48
CA LEU A 314 -11.88 -2.76 10.35
C LEU A 314 -11.05 -1.59 10.90
N PHE A 315 -10.39 -1.86 12.03
CA PHE A 315 -9.58 -0.87 12.74
C PHE A 315 -8.23 -1.47 13.09
N ARG A 316 -7.15 -0.77 12.73
CA ARG A 316 -5.78 -1.16 13.09
C ARG A 316 -5.03 0.03 13.64
N ASN A 317 -4.40 -0.16 14.80
CA ASN A 317 -3.60 0.89 15.44
C ASN A 317 -2.23 0.96 14.76
N GLU A 318 -2.22 1.44 13.53
CA GLU A 318 -1.00 1.60 12.72
C GLU A 318 -0.08 2.68 13.32
N ASP A 319 1.23 2.43 13.28
CA ASP A 319 2.22 3.40 13.70
C ASP A 319 2.27 4.62 12.76
N SER A 320 2.65 5.77 13.32
CA SER A 320 2.65 7.04 12.58
C SER A 320 3.54 7.02 11.33
N GLY A 321 4.65 6.28 11.37
CA GLY A 321 5.59 6.14 10.25
C GLY A 321 5.11 5.21 9.12
N GLU A 322 4.09 4.40 9.37
CA GLU A 322 3.57 3.44 8.39
C GLU A 322 2.35 3.95 7.62
N MET A 323 1.67 4.95 8.16
CA MET A 323 0.47 5.53 7.55
C MET A 323 0.79 6.26 6.24
N HIS A 324 0.02 6.00 5.19
CA HIS A 324 0.23 6.61 3.88
C HIS A 324 -1.08 6.86 3.14
N GLY A 325 -1.57 8.10 3.19
CA GLY A 325 -2.77 8.54 2.48
C GLY A 325 -3.98 7.63 2.71
N LEU A 326 -4.53 7.06 1.63
CA LEU A 326 -5.57 6.03 1.66
C LEU A 326 -5.00 4.60 1.58
N ILE A 327 -3.70 4.42 1.32
CA ILE A 327 -3.08 3.10 1.16
C ILE A 327 -2.96 2.38 2.50
N ARG A 328 -2.58 3.10 3.57
CA ARG A 328 -2.47 2.54 4.91
C ARG A 328 -3.08 3.49 5.94
N VAL A 329 -4.19 3.07 6.51
CA VAL A 329 -5.06 3.87 7.38
C VAL A 329 -5.45 3.08 8.62
N ARG A 330 -5.92 3.78 9.67
CA ARG A 330 -6.34 3.17 10.94
C ARG A 330 -7.78 2.63 10.91
N GLN A 331 -8.62 3.18 10.06
CA GLN A 331 -9.98 2.67 9.79
C GLN A 331 -10.14 2.49 8.29
N PHE A 332 -10.60 1.32 7.88
CA PHE A 332 -10.81 0.99 6.46
C PHE A 332 -11.95 0.01 6.28
N THR A 333 -12.45 -0.06 5.05
CA THR A 333 -13.49 -0.99 4.65
C THR A 333 -12.93 -2.00 3.66
N ILE A 334 -13.26 -3.28 3.84
CA ILE A 334 -12.69 -4.38 3.05
C ILE A 334 -13.79 -5.34 2.57
N SER A 335 -13.64 -5.88 1.36
CA SER A 335 -14.45 -7.00 0.86
C SER A 335 -13.87 -8.31 1.40
N GLU A 336 -14.26 -8.70 2.59
CA GLU A 336 -13.72 -9.88 3.27
C GLU A 336 -14.71 -11.04 3.26
N GLY A 337 -14.19 -12.26 3.20
CA GLY A 337 -15.01 -13.45 3.31
C GLY A 337 -14.24 -14.67 3.77
N HIS A 338 -14.98 -15.59 4.36
CA HIS A 338 -14.45 -16.84 4.88
C HIS A 338 -15.27 -18.01 4.34
N LEU A 339 -14.57 -18.95 3.72
CA LEU A 339 -15.16 -20.16 3.22
C LEU A 339 -14.85 -21.29 4.20
N VAL A 340 -15.90 -21.91 4.73
CA VAL A 340 -15.75 -23.12 5.54
C VAL A 340 -16.06 -24.30 4.65
N LEU A 341 -15.13 -25.26 4.55
CA LEU A 341 -15.16 -26.28 3.50
C LEU A 341 -14.56 -27.60 3.97
N ARG A 342 -14.89 -28.70 3.27
CA ARG A 342 -14.24 -29.99 3.46
C ARG A 342 -12.87 -30.01 2.76
N PRO A 343 -11.91 -30.83 3.22
CA PRO A 343 -10.60 -30.96 2.59
C PRO A 343 -10.63 -31.24 1.08
N ASP A 344 -11.59 -32.04 0.62
CA ASP A 344 -11.77 -32.39 -0.79
C ASP A 344 -12.27 -31.24 -1.68
N GLN A 345 -12.76 -30.15 -1.09
CA GLN A 345 -13.24 -28.95 -1.79
C GLN A 345 -12.18 -27.86 -1.90
N LEU A 346 -11.03 -28.01 -1.24
CA LEU A 346 -10.06 -26.93 -1.05
C LEU A 346 -9.51 -26.38 -2.38
N GLU A 347 -9.15 -27.25 -3.32
CA GLU A 347 -8.57 -26.81 -4.60
C GLU A 347 -9.57 -26.01 -5.45
N ASP A 348 -10.79 -26.53 -5.58
CA ASP A 348 -11.85 -25.86 -6.36
C ASP A 348 -12.24 -24.50 -5.75
N GLU A 349 -12.43 -24.46 -4.44
CA GLU A 349 -12.78 -23.23 -3.73
C GLU A 349 -11.64 -22.19 -3.75
N PHE A 350 -10.39 -22.64 -3.69
CA PHE A 350 -9.24 -21.73 -3.83
C PHE A 350 -9.15 -21.15 -5.25
N ARG A 351 -9.40 -21.98 -6.27
CA ARG A 351 -9.48 -21.53 -7.67
C ARG A 351 -10.56 -20.48 -7.85
N ASP A 352 -11.78 -20.75 -7.37
CA ASP A 352 -12.90 -19.81 -7.43
C ASP A 352 -12.58 -18.47 -6.74
N CYS A 353 -11.91 -18.50 -5.57
CA CYS A 353 -11.46 -17.28 -4.88
C CYS A 353 -10.45 -16.49 -5.72
N LEU A 354 -9.48 -17.18 -6.36
CA LEU A 354 -8.47 -16.54 -7.19
C LEU A 354 -9.07 -15.95 -8.46
N ASP A 355 -10.00 -16.67 -9.11
CA ASP A 355 -10.68 -16.20 -10.31
C ASP A 355 -11.59 -15.00 -10.00
N LEU A 356 -12.27 -15.00 -8.87
CA LEU A 356 -13.06 -13.86 -8.39
C LEU A 356 -12.18 -12.62 -8.15
N ALA A 357 -11.03 -12.80 -7.50
CA ALA A 357 -10.08 -11.70 -7.27
C ALA A 357 -9.53 -11.14 -8.58
N LYS A 358 -9.11 -12.01 -9.51
CA LYS A 358 -8.66 -11.62 -10.86
C LYS A 358 -9.76 -10.90 -11.65
N TYR A 359 -11.00 -11.38 -11.58
CA TYR A 359 -12.15 -10.72 -12.21
C TYR A 359 -12.38 -9.32 -11.65
N CYS A 360 -12.36 -9.16 -10.32
CA CYS A 360 -12.55 -7.87 -9.67
C CYS A 360 -11.43 -6.88 -10.04
N LEU A 361 -10.17 -7.30 -9.91
CA LEU A 361 -9.01 -6.47 -10.25
C LEU A 361 -8.94 -6.14 -11.75
N GLY A 362 -9.28 -7.10 -12.61
CA GLY A 362 -9.35 -6.90 -14.06
C GLY A 362 -10.44 -5.91 -14.47
N THR A 363 -11.62 -5.99 -13.83
CA THR A 363 -12.74 -5.08 -14.10
C THR A 363 -12.42 -3.64 -13.73
N VAL A 364 -11.61 -3.39 -12.71
CA VAL A 364 -11.18 -2.03 -12.32
C VAL A 364 -9.85 -1.61 -12.96
N GLY A 365 -9.22 -2.48 -13.78
CA GLY A 365 -8.00 -2.19 -14.55
C GLY A 365 -6.71 -2.18 -13.75
N LEU A 366 -6.67 -2.92 -12.64
CA LEU A 366 -5.48 -3.03 -11.79
C LEU A 366 -4.70 -4.33 -12.02
N LEU A 367 -5.31 -5.38 -12.59
CA LEU A 367 -4.74 -6.73 -12.67
C LEU A 367 -3.41 -6.80 -13.43
N ASP A 368 -3.27 -6.06 -14.54
CA ASP A 368 -2.08 -6.11 -15.41
C ASP A 368 -0.78 -5.65 -14.71
N LYS A 369 -0.92 -4.91 -13.60
CA LYS A 369 0.21 -4.44 -12.79
C LYS A 369 0.41 -5.26 -11.51
N CYS A 370 -0.34 -6.35 -11.36
CA CYS A 370 -0.23 -7.21 -10.19
C CYS A 370 0.82 -8.30 -10.40
N THR A 371 1.50 -8.65 -9.32
CA THR A 371 2.35 -9.82 -9.15
C THR A 371 1.79 -10.71 -8.06
N PHE A 372 2.17 -11.98 -8.06
CA PHE A 372 1.68 -12.93 -7.07
C PHE A 372 2.85 -13.36 -6.18
N ARG A 373 2.61 -13.39 -4.86
CA ARG A 373 3.60 -13.80 -3.87
C ARG A 373 3.05 -14.90 -2.98
N PHE A 374 3.73 -16.03 -2.97
CA PHE A 374 3.46 -17.11 -2.02
C PHE A 374 4.21 -16.84 -0.73
N SER A 375 3.48 -16.32 0.26
CA SER A 375 4.02 -15.96 1.56
C SER A 375 4.04 -17.17 2.48
N GLN A 376 5.25 -17.57 2.90
CA GLN A 376 5.55 -18.76 3.69
C GLN A 376 6.00 -18.38 5.10
N TRP A 377 5.95 -19.33 6.02
CA TRP A 377 6.49 -19.17 7.35
C TRP A 377 8.01 -19.29 7.36
N ASP A 378 8.64 -18.78 8.42
CA ASP A 378 10.04 -19.06 8.74
C ASP A 378 10.11 -19.84 10.05
N PRO A 379 10.52 -21.13 10.03
CA PRO A 379 10.67 -21.93 11.24
C PRO A 379 11.77 -21.41 12.19
N ALA A 380 12.68 -20.56 11.69
CA ALA A 380 13.75 -19.95 12.45
C ALA A 380 13.40 -18.58 13.02
N ASN A 381 12.15 -18.08 12.85
CA ASN A 381 11.75 -16.78 13.34
C ASN A 381 11.88 -16.70 14.89
N PRO A 382 12.75 -15.80 15.42
CA PRO A 382 13.04 -15.73 16.86
C PRO A 382 11.88 -15.16 17.69
N LYS A 383 10.87 -14.55 17.05
CA LYS A 383 9.73 -13.93 17.73
C LYS A 383 8.59 -14.90 18.03
N ASN A 384 8.75 -16.17 17.71
CA ASN A 384 7.69 -17.19 17.86
C ASN A 384 6.33 -16.73 17.31
N LYS A 385 6.37 -16.13 16.11
CA LYS A 385 5.23 -15.48 15.46
C LYS A 385 4.13 -16.47 15.04
N TYR A 386 4.49 -17.73 14.82
CA TYR A 386 3.64 -18.70 14.15
C TYR A 386 3.03 -19.72 15.12
N GLU A 387 1.78 -20.05 14.89
CA GLU A 387 1.01 -21.03 15.63
C GLU A 387 1.02 -22.40 14.94
N GLY A 388 0.79 -23.47 15.70
CA GLY A 388 0.75 -24.84 15.16
C GLY A 388 2.10 -25.54 15.14
N THR A 389 2.14 -26.75 14.58
CA THR A 389 3.34 -27.61 14.49
C THR A 389 4.01 -27.47 13.12
N LYS A 390 5.30 -27.85 13.07
CA LYS A 390 6.04 -27.89 11.80
C LYS A 390 5.33 -28.75 10.75
N GLU A 391 4.78 -29.89 11.15
CA GLU A 391 4.08 -30.81 10.26
C GLU A 391 2.82 -30.18 9.66
N GLN A 392 2.07 -29.39 10.45
CA GLN A 392 0.90 -28.66 9.97
C GLN A 392 1.29 -27.58 8.94
N TRP A 393 2.38 -26.85 9.19
CA TRP A 393 2.89 -25.84 8.26
C TRP A 393 3.42 -26.44 6.98
N ASP A 394 4.24 -27.50 7.08
CA ASP A 394 4.77 -28.21 5.89
C ASP A 394 3.62 -28.75 5.03
N HIS A 395 2.58 -29.29 5.65
CA HIS A 395 1.39 -29.75 4.97
C HIS A 395 0.64 -28.61 4.28
N ALA A 396 0.30 -27.55 5.01
CA ALA A 396 -0.46 -26.41 4.47
C ALA A 396 0.28 -25.72 3.30
N GLN A 397 1.60 -25.55 3.43
CA GLN A 397 2.43 -24.95 2.36
C GLN A 397 2.53 -25.87 1.14
N SER A 398 2.68 -27.19 1.34
CA SER A 398 2.74 -28.15 0.22
C SER A 398 1.42 -28.20 -0.53
N VAL A 399 0.30 -28.15 0.16
CA VAL A 399 -1.04 -28.08 -0.45
C VAL A 399 -1.20 -26.80 -1.26
N MET A 400 -0.84 -25.65 -0.69
CA MET A 400 -0.94 -24.37 -1.41
C MET A 400 -0.01 -24.34 -2.63
N ALA A 401 1.25 -24.79 -2.49
CA ALA A 401 2.18 -24.87 -3.61
C ALA A 401 1.62 -25.70 -4.76
N LYS A 402 1.11 -26.91 -4.42
CA LYS A 402 0.48 -27.79 -5.42
C LYS A 402 -0.68 -27.10 -6.13
N ILE A 403 -1.60 -26.46 -5.38
CA ILE A 403 -2.74 -25.74 -5.98
C ILE A 403 -2.25 -24.64 -6.94
N LEU A 404 -1.27 -23.84 -6.53
CA LEU A 404 -0.74 -22.74 -7.36
C LEU A 404 -0.06 -23.27 -8.62
N ASP A 405 0.70 -24.36 -8.51
CA ASP A 405 1.37 -25.01 -9.65
C ASP A 405 0.35 -25.63 -10.62
N ASP A 406 -0.67 -26.33 -10.10
CA ASP A 406 -1.75 -26.94 -10.89
C ASP A 406 -2.59 -25.86 -11.61
N LEU A 407 -2.74 -24.68 -11.02
CA LEU A 407 -3.39 -23.52 -11.64
C LEU A 407 -2.47 -22.72 -12.58
N GLY A 408 -1.20 -23.07 -12.67
CA GLY A 408 -0.21 -22.38 -13.51
C GLY A 408 0.07 -20.93 -13.07
N VAL A 409 -0.09 -20.61 -11.80
CA VAL A 409 0.18 -19.30 -11.25
C VAL A 409 1.68 -19.08 -11.15
N LYS A 410 2.21 -18.04 -11.78
CA LYS A 410 3.60 -17.61 -11.57
C LYS A 410 3.67 -16.77 -10.32
N TYR A 411 4.48 -17.16 -9.36
CA TYR A 411 4.62 -16.46 -8.06
C TYR A 411 6.06 -16.36 -7.61
N ASP A 412 6.33 -15.35 -6.81
CA ASP A 412 7.56 -15.21 -6.03
C ASP A 412 7.32 -15.77 -4.62
N ILE A 413 8.38 -16.26 -3.96
CA ILE A 413 8.31 -16.75 -2.58
C ILE A 413 8.72 -15.66 -1.62
N GLY A 414 7.86 -15.37 -0.62
CA GLY A 414 8.13 -14.49 0.52
C GLY A 414 8.29 -15.30 1.81
N ILE A 415 9.51 -15.41 2.33
CA ILE A 415 9.79 -16.10 3.59
C ILE A 415 9.51 -15.17 4.76
N ASP A 416 8.93 -15.68 5.85
CA ASP A 416 8.51 -14.94 7.06
C ASP A 416 7.37 -13.93 6.80
N GLU A 417 6.64 -14.09 5.69
CA GLU A 417 5.54 -13.21 5.31
C GLU A 417 4.15 -13.85 5.54
N ALA A 418 4.07 -15.13 5.94
CA ALA A 418 2.81 -15.80 6.21
C ALA A 418 2.03 -15.17 7.38
N ALA A 419 0.71 -15.42 7.44
CA ALA A 419 -0.08 -15.15 8.64
C ALA A 419 0.33 -16.10 9.76
N PHE A 420 0.06 -15.75 11.01
CA PHE A 420 0.47 -16.60 12.14
C PHE A 420 -0.23 -17.98 12.15
N TYR A 421 -1.34 -18.12 11.43
CA TYR A 421 -2.19 -19.31 11.35
C TYR A 421 -2.15 -20.05 10.01
N GLY A 422 -1.44 -19.57 9.01
CA GLY A 422 -1.37 -20.26 7.73
C GLY A 422 -0.66 -19.51 6.60
N PRO A 423 -0.28 -20.22 5.53
CA PRO A 423 0.31 -19.65 4.33
C PRO A 423 -0.71 -18.85 3.54
N LYS A 424 -0.22 -17.92 2.71
CA LYS A 424 -1.08 -17.06 1.92
C LYS A 424 -0.53 -16.77 0.53
N LEU A 425 -1.45 -16.59 -0.43
CA LEU A 425 -1.19 -15.97 -1.71
C LEU A 425 -1.53 -14.50 -1.62
N ASP A 426 -0.53 -13.64 -1.74
CA ASP A 426 -0.69 -12.20 -1.81
C ASP A 426 -0.65 -11.73 -3.25
N ILE A 427 -1.68 -11.00 -3.69
CA ILE A 427 -1.68 -10.29 -4.96
C ILE A 427 -1.14 -8.89 -4.69
N GLN A 428 0.10 -8.66 -5.13
CA GLN A 428 0.85 -7.43 -4.93
C GLN A 428 0.59 -6.46 -6.08
N TYR A 429 0.54 -5.17 -5.77
CA TYR A 429 0.41 -4.10 -6.75
C TYR A 429 1.54 -3.09 -6.57
N LYS A 430 2.19 -2.70 -7.66
CA LYS A 430 3.21 -1.65 -7.66
C LYS A 430 2.57 -0.28 -7.77
N ASN A 431 2.72 0.54 -6.72
CA ASN A 431 2.28 1.93 -6.75
C ASN A 431 3.13 2.78 -7.72
N VAL A 432 2.77 4.04 -7.88
CA VAL A 432 3.47 4.96 -8.82
C VAL A 432 4.95 5.18 -8.49
N TYR A 433 5.36 4.94 -7.25
CA TYR A 433 6.76 5.01 -6.80
C TYR A 433 7.51 3.67 -6.90
N GLY A 434 6.86 2.64 -7.46
CA GLY A 434 7.45 1.30 -7.62
C GLY A 434 7.45 0.44 -6.37
N LYS A 435 6.87 0.91 -5.24
CA LYS A 435 6.70 0.10 -4.03
C LYS A 435 5.56 -0.90 -4.23
N GLU A 436 5.80 -2.14 -3.81
CA GLU A 436 4.78 -3.18 -3.79
C GLU A 436 3.97 -3.13 -2.49
N ASP A 437 2.65 -3.17 -2.63
CA ASP A 437 1.71 -3.27 -1.53
C ASP A 437 0.70 -4.39 -1.84
N THR A 438 0.31 -5.15 -0.82
CA THR A 438 -0.70 -6.21 -0.98
C THR A 438 -2.09 -5.60 -1.19
N LEU A 439 -2.74 -5.92 -2.31
CA LEU A 439 -4.13 -5.55 -2.58
C LEU A 439 -5.10 -6.61 -2.09
N VAL A 440 -4.91 -7.85 -2.49
CA VAL A 440 -5.78 -8.99 -2.22
C VAL A 440 -4.96 -10.10 -1.59
N THR A 441 -5.54 -10.80 -0.65
CA THR A 441 -4.93 -11.97 -0.01
C THR A 441 -5.92 -13.13 -0.02
N ILE A 442 -5.42 -14.34 -0.29
CA ILE A 442 -6.13 -15.60 -0.15
C ILE A 442 -5.28 -16.50 0.75
N GLN A 443 -5.84 -16.96 1.87
CA GLN A 443 -5.11 -17.71 2.91
C GLN A 443 -5.80 -19.05 3.16
N ILE A 444 -5.00 -20.10 3.38
CA ILE A 444 -5.48 -21.40 3.83
C ILE A 444 -5.23 -21.50 5.34
N ASP A 445 -6.27 -21.78 6.09
CA ASP A 445 -6.24 -21.94 7.53
C ASP A 445 -6.72 -23.34 7.91
N MET A 446 -5.84 -24.11 8.53
CA MET A 446 -6.10 -25.46 9.01
C MET A 446 -6.09 -25.53 10.54
N LEU A 447 -5.99 -24.39 11.24
CA LEU A 447 -5.77 -24.32 12.69
C LEU A 447 -6.97 -23.74 13.46
N LEU A 448 -7.54 -22.63 12.99
CA LEU A 448 -8.53 -21.88 13.76
C LEU A 448 -9.87 -22.62 13.89
N ALA A 449 -10.21 -23.50 12.96
CA ALA A 449 -11.42 -24.31 13.08
C ALA A 449 -11.44 -25.16 14.38
N GLU A 450 -10.32 -25.77 14.74
CA GLU A 450 -10.19 -26.55 15.98
C GLU A 450 -10.30 -25.65 17.23
N ARG A 451 -9.62 -24.51 17.24
CA ARG A 451 -9.65 -23.55 18.36
C ARG A 451 -11.06 -23.04 18.68
N PHE A 452 -11.84 -22.81 17.63
CA PHE A 452 -13.24 -22.38 17.76
C PHE A 452 -14.23 -23.52 17.96
N GLY A 453 -13.77 -24.79 17.95
CA GLY A 453 -14.63 -25.96 18.05
C GLY A 453 -15.58 -26.09 16.86
N MET A 454 -15.15 -25.70 15.68
CA MET A 454 -15.92 -25.78 14.44
C MET A 454 -15.82 -27.21 13.88
N TYR A 455 -16.94 -27.91 13.83
CA TYR A 455 -17.03 -29.27 13.27
C TYR A 455 -18.20 -29.36 12.31
N TYR A 456 -18.10 -30.27 11.35
CA TYR A 456 -19.24 -30.74 10.57
C TYR A 456 -19.40 -32.25 10.77
N THR A 457 -20.64 -32.73 10.61
CA THR A 457 -20.92 -34.17 10.62
C THR A 457 -20.80 -34.68 9.18
N ASP A 458 -19.94 -35.68 8.97
CA ASP A 458 -19.75 -36.33 7.69
C ASP A 458 -20.90 -37.28 7.32
N GLU A 459 -20.81 -37.96 6.17
CA GLU A 459 -21.80 -38.91 5.70
C GLU A 459 -21.95 -40.17 6.56
N ASN A 460 -20.92 -40.48 7.37
CA ASN A 460 -20.92 -41.59 8.30
C ASN A 460 -21.40 -41.22 9.71
N GLY A 461 -21.74 -39.96 9.94
CA GLY A 461 -22.15 -39.44 11.25
C GLY A 461 -20.97 -39.04 12.15
N GLU A 462 -19.74 -39.00 11.64
CA GLU A 462 -18.55 -38.62 12.39
C GLU A 462 -18.32 -37.13 12.37
N LYS A 463 -17.79 -36.57 13.46
CA LYS A 463 -17.36 -35.16 13.50
C LYS A 463 -16.00 -35.00 12.83
N LYS A 464 -15.92 -34.07 11.86
CA LYS A 464 -14.69 -33.72 11.15
C LYS A 464 -14.42 -32.23 11.28
N LEU A 465 -13.14 -31.85 11.29
CA LEU A 465 -12.69 -30.46 11.22
C LEU A 465 -12.78 -29.96 9.79
N PRO A 466 -13.41 -28.81 9.54
CA PRO A 466 -13.35 -28.16 8.23
C PRO A 466 -12.00 -27.43 8.04
N TYR A 467 -11.65 -27.17 6.80
CA TYR A 467 -10.65 -26.16 6.43
C TYR A 467 -11.33 -24.81 6.22
N ILE A 468 -10.56 -23.73 6.31
CA ILE A 468 -11.05 -22.38 6.11
C ILE A 468 -10.19 -21.68 5.04
N ILE A 469 -10.83 -20.99 4.11
CA ILE A 469 -10.15 -20.04 3.25
C ILE A 469 -10.57 -18.64 3.69
N HIS A 470 -9.58 -17.79 4.02
CA HIS A 470 -9.77 -16.36 4.18
C HIS A 470 -9.47 -15.70 2.83
N ARG A 471 -10.35 -14.85 2.38
CA ARG A 471 -10.14 -14.18 1.10
C ARG A 471 -10.67 -12.75 1.11
N THR A 472 -10.15 -11.94 0.19
CA THR A 472 -10.76 -10.68 -0.21
C THR A 472 -11.02 -10.69 -1.70
N SER A 473 -12.09 -10.03 -2.18
CA SER A 473 -12.42 -9.96 -3.61
C SER A 473 -11.72 -8.79 -4.30
N LEU A 474 -11.76 -7.61 -3.68
CA LEU A 474 -11.12 -6.37 -4.17
C LEU A 474 -10.14 -5.79 -3.14
N GLY A 475 -10.05 -6.39 -1.96
CA GLY A 475 -9.26 -5.90 -0.85
C GLY A 475 -9.89 -4.70 -0.13
N CYS A 476 -9.04 -3.82 0.38
CA CYS A 476 -9.44 -2.58 1.07
C CYS A 476 -9.88 -1.53 0.05
N TYR A 477 -11.10 -1.02 0.19
CA TYR A 477 -11.69 -0.06 -0.76
C TYR A 477 -10.96 1.29 -0.77
N GLU A 478 -10.48 1.78 0.37
CA GLU A 478 -9.70 3.02 0.47
C GLU A 478 -8.38 2.88 -0.29
N ARG A 479 -7.66 1.76 -0.10
CA ARG A 479 -6.43 1.45 -0.83
C ARG A 479 -6.69 1.28 -2.33
N THR A 480 -7.75 0.61 -2.71
CA THR A 480 -8.16 0.45 -4.11
C THR A 480 -8.47 1.81 -4.74
N LEU A 481 -9.17 2.71 -4.03
CA LEU A 481 -9.42 4.08 -4.51
C LEU A 481 -8.10 4.85 -4.73
N ALA A 482 -7.12 4.73 -3.81
CA ALA A 482 -5.80 5.33 -4.00
C ALA A 482 -5.15 4.87 -5.32
N TYR A 483 -5.12 3.56 -5.55
CA TYR A 483 -4.52 3.01 -6.76
C TYR A 483 -5.30 3.33 -8.04
N LEU A 484 -6.61 3.47 -7.96
CA LEU A 484 -7.42 3.95 -9.09
C LEU A 484 -7.09 5.41 -9.42
N ILE A 485 -6.95 6.27 -8.42
CA ILE A 485 -6.53 7.66 -8.61
C ILE A 485 -5.14 7.71 -9.27
N GLU A 486 -4.19 6.91 -8.81
CA GLU A 486 -2.83 6.85 -9.36
C GLU A 486 -2.80 6.28 -10.78
N THR A 487 -3.50 5.16 -11.01
CA THR A 487 -3.52 4.47 -12.31
C THR A 487 -4.10 5.35 -13.41
N TYR A 488 -5.19 6.03 -13.10
CA TYR A 488 -5.91 6.87 -14.05
C TYR A 488 -5.57 8.37 -13.96
N ALA A 489 -4.56 8.74 -13.15
CA ALA A 489 -4.21 10.14 -12.89
C ALA A 489 -5.43 11.01 -12.55
N GLY A 490 -6.33 10.46 -11.73
CA GLY A 490 -7.60 11.07 -11.32
C GLY A 490 -8.74 10.98 -12.34
N ALA A 491 -8.44 10.61 -13.59
CA ALA A 491 -9.43 10.52 -14.67
C ALA A 491 -10.11 9.13 -14.69
N LEU A 492 -10.85 8.80 -13.63
CA LEU A 492 -11.49 7.49 -13.48
C LEU A 492 -12.33 7.11 -14.72
N PRO A 493 -12.38 5.81 -15.10
CA PRO A 493 -13.29 5.32 -16.14
C PRO A 493 -14.74 5.74 -15.89
N THR A 494 -15.49 5.94 -16.94
CA THR A 494 -16.88 6.43 -16.86
C THR A 494 -17.75 5.58 -15.94
N LEU A 495 -17.55 4.25 -15.94
CA LEU A 495 -18.25 3.33 -15.03
C LEU A 495 -18.10 3.73 -13.55
N MET A 496 -16.88 4.09 -13.13
CA MET A 496 -16.52 4.39 -11.74
C MET A 496 -16.55 5.90 -11.41
N ALA A 497 -16.64 6.77 -12.41
CA ALA A 497 -16.62 8.21 -12.18
C ALA A 497 -17.75 8.64 -11.25
N PRO A 498 -17.50 9.45 -10.21
CA PRO A 498 -18.53 9.92 -9.29
C PRO A 498 -19.59 10.78 -9.99
N GLU A 499 -19.19 11.47 -11.03
CA GLU A 499 -20.02 12.20 -11.97
C GLU A 499 -19.63 11.75 -13.39
N GLN A 500 -20.61 11.29 -14.19
CA GLN A 500 -20.36 10.75 -15.53
C GLN A 500 -20.56 11.80 -16.61
N VAL A 501 -21.53 12.68 -16.39
CA VAL A 501 -21.98 13.66 -17.36
C VAL A 501 -22.26 14.99 -16.69
N ARG A 502 -21.73 16.08 -17.26
CA ARG A 502 -22.04 17.45 -16.85
C ARG A 502 -22.64 18.22 -18.00
N PHE A 503 -23.87 18.71 -17.83
CA PHE A 503 -24.46 19.65 -18.78
C PHE A 503 -23.88 21.05 -18.58
N LEU A 504 -23.52 21.70 -19.68
CA LEU A 504 -22.90 23.01 -19.73
C LEU A 504 -23.77 23.96 -20.59
N PRO A 505 -24.80 24.61 -20.00
CA PRO A 505 -25.61 25.59 -20.72
C PRO A 505 -24.74 26.79 -21.14
N VAL A 506 -24.85 27.18 -22.42
CA VAL A 506 -24.14 28.33 -22.99
C VAL A 506 -24.78 29.65 -22.51
N THR A 507 -26.10 29.67 -22.39
CA THR A 507 -26.88 30.81 -21.91
C THR A 507 -27.85 30.39 -20.81
N ASP A 508 -28.36 31.34 -20.02
CA ASP A 508 -29.34 31.06 -18.96
C ASP A 508 -30.63 30.43 -19.51
N ARG A 509 -30.98 30.73 -20.77
CA ARG A 509 -32.14 30.13 -21.46
C ARG A 509 -32.02 28.61 -21.65
N ALA A 510 -30.78 28.10 -21.73
CA ALA A 510 -30.53 26.68 -21.91
C ALA A 510 -30.59 25.90 -20.58
N VAL A 511 -30.63 26.56 -19.42
CA VAL A 511 -30.56 25.91 -18.11
C VAL A 511 -31.72 24.94 -17.88
N ASP A 512 -32.96 25.36 -18.18
CA ASP A 512 -34.12 24.52 -17.93
C ASP A 512 -34.19 23.30 -18.89
N TYR A 513 -33.79 23.50 -20.16
CA TYR A 513 -33.60 22.38 -21.09
C TYR A 513 -32.53 21.40 -20.58
N CYS A 514 -31.38 21.91 -20.13
CA CYS A 514 -30.33 21.06 -19.56
C CYS A 514 -30.84 20.26 -18.34
N LYS A 515 -31.60 20.88 -17.43
CA LYS A 515 -32.18 20.20 -16.26
C LYS A 515 -33.14 19.10 -16.68
N GLU A 516 -33.98 19.33 -17.68
CA GLU A 516 -34.93 18.34 -18.21
C GLU A 516 -34.15 17.14 -18.79
N GLN A 517 -33.14 17.38 -19.65
CA GLN A 517 -32.36 16.31 -20.24
C GLN A 517 -31.53 15.56 -19.19
N ALA A 518 -30.95 16.27 -18.22
CA ALA A 518 -30.24 15.67 -17.10
C ALA A 518 -31.14 14.74 -16.24
N ALA A 519 -32.39 15.16 -15.99
CA ALA A 519 -33.37 14.34 -15.27
C ALA A 519 -33.64 13.01 -15.99
N LYS A 520 -33.73 13.01 -17.34
CA LYS A 520 -33.93 11.80 -18.14
C LYS A 520 -32.78 10.81 -18.01
N LEU A 521 -31.53 11.29 -18.01
CA LEU A 521 -30.35 10.44 -17.78
C LEU A 521 -30.28 9.96 -16.33
N THR A 522 -30.59 10.83 -15.37
CA THR A 522 -30.61 10.47 -13.95
C THR A 522 -31.64 9.39 -13.65
N ALA A 523 -32.85 9.44 -14.28
CA ALA A 523 -33.88 8.41 -14.16
C ALA A 523 -33.41 7.04 -14.69
N GLN A 524 -32.44 7.01 -15.60
CA GLN A 524 -31.78 5.79 -16.11
C GLN A 524 -30.62 5.31 -15.25
N GLY A 525 -30.32 5.99 -14.12
CA GLY A 525 -29.27 5.60 -13.17
C GLY A 525 -27.91 6.24 -13.43
N TYR A 526 -27.77 7.14 -14.42
CA TYR A 526 -26.53 7.86 -14.66
C TYR A 526 -26.32 8.99 -13.65
N ARG A 527 -25.07 9.31 -13.37
CA ARG A 527 -24.65 10.38 -12.44
C ARG A 527 -24.42 11.66 -13.23
N VAL A 528 -25.38 12.57 -13.14
CA VAL A 528 -25.46 13.74 -14.01
C VAL A 528 -25.60 15.01 -13.19
N THR A 529 -24.91 16.08 -13.59
CA THR A 529 -25.08 17.41 -13.03
C THR A 529 -25.32 18.45 -14.12
N VAL A 530 -25.76 19.65 -13.72
CA VAL A 530 -25.91 20.81 -14.61
C VAL A 530 -25.14 21.98 -14.02
N ASP A 531 -24.19 22.56 -14.75
CA ASP A 531 -23.46 23.74 -14.34
C ASP A 531 -24.27 25.02 -14.59
N THR A 532 -25.03 25.41 -13.59
CA THR A 532 -25.92 26.58 -13.66
C THR A 532 -25.22 27.91 -13.36
N ARG A 533 -23.89 27.92 -13.15
CA ARG A 533 -23.14 29.14 -12.87
C ARG A 533 -23.22 30.11 -14.06
N SER A 534 -23.31 31.41 -13.76
CA SER A 534 -23.25 32.47 -14.77
C SER A 534 -21.79 32.73 -15.18
N GLU A 535 -21.22 31.79 -15.95
CA GLU A 535 -19.82 31.83 -16.43
C GLU A 535 -19.73 31.58 -17.94
N LYS A 536 -18.66 32.07 -18.57
CA LYS A 536 -18.41 31.79 -19.99
C LYS A 536 -18.23 30.31 -20.24
N ILE A 537 -18.80 29.82 -21.36
CA ILE A 537 -18.76 28.38 -21.70
C ILE A 537 -17.33 27.82 -21.72
N GLY A 538 -16.35 28.56 -22.20
CA GLY A 538 -14.95 28.11 -22.19
C GLY A 538 -14.39 27.88 -20.78
N LYS A 539 -14.84 28.65 -19.76
CA LYS A 539 -14.48 28.44 -18.38
C LYS A 539 -15.17 27.19 -17.83
N LYS A 540 -16.48 27.01 -18.08
CA LYS A 540 -17.24 25.81 -17.67
C LYS A 540 -16.61 24.52 -18.23
N ILE A 541 -16.20 24.52 -19.52
CA ILE A 541 -15.51 23.40 -20.15
C ILE A 541 -14.17 23.14 -19.47
N ARG A 542 -13.36 24.18 -19.24
CA ARG A 542 -12.06 24.06 -18.58
C ARG A 542 -12.20 23.49 -17.16
N ASP A 543 -13.14 24.03 -16.38
CA ASP A 543 -13.39 23.56 -15.01
C ASP A 543 -13.78 22.07 -15.00
N ALA A 544 -14.70 21.66 -15.87
CA ALA A 544 -15.11 20.26 -16.00
C ALA A 544 -13.95 19.33 -16.45
N GLN A 545 -13.07 19.81 -17.33
CA GLN A 545 -11.85 19.08 -17.72
C GLN A 545 -10.86 18.94 -16.56
N MET A 546 -10.66 20.00 -15.78
CA MET A 546 -9.80 19.96 -14.59
C MET A 546 -10.35 18.99 -13.54
N GLU A 547 -11.66 18.91 -13.36
CA GLU A 547 -12.35 17.95 -12.50
C GLU A 547 -12.43 16.53 -13.08
N LYS A 548 -11.86 16.30 -14.27
CA LYS A 548 -11.80 14.99 -14.94
C LYS A 548 -13.17 14.40 -15.28
N ILE A 549 -14.19 15.23 -15.52
CA ILE A 549 -15.53 14.77 -15.92
C ILE A 549 -15.45 14.01 -17.24
N PRO A 550 -15.98 12.79 -17.36
CA PRO A 550 -15.90 11.98 -18.58
C PRO A 550 -16.59 12.63 -19.79
N TYR A 551 -17.82 13.12 -19.60
CA TYR A 551 -18.61 13.75 -20.66
C TYR A 551 -19.14 15.11 -20.24
N MET A 552 -18.97 16.09 -21.12
CA MET A 552 -19.53 17.44 -21.02
C MET A 552 -20.53 17.62 -22.15
N LEU A 553 -21.78 17.94 -21.84
CA LEU A 553 -22.82 18.21 -22.83
C LEU A 553 -23.03 19.71 -22.92
N VAL A 554 -22.46 20.31 -23.95
CA VAL A 554 -22.63 21.74 -24.25
C VAL A 554 -24.00 21.91 -24.92
N VAL A 555 -24.79 22.90 -24.46
CA VAL A 555 -26.13 23.17 -24.97
C VAL A 555 -26.29 24.65 -25.20
N GLY A 556 -26.48 25.02 -26.47
CA GLY A 556 -26.80 26.36 -26.89
C GLY A 556 -28.21 26.48 -27.48
N ASP A 557 -28.58 27.67 -27.95
CA ASP A 557 -29.92 27.92 -28.49
C ASP A 557 -30.23 27.00 -29.70
N ARG A 558 -29.23 26.69 -30.55
CA ARG A 558 -29.39 25.75 -31.68
C ARG A 558 -29.70 24.33 -31.24
N ASP A 559 -29.09 23.90 -30.15
CA ASP A 559 -29.34 22.54 -29.60
C ASP A 559 -30.77 22.44 -29.09
N ILE A 560 -31.28 23.52 -28.44
CA ILE A 560 -32.67 23.57 -27.95
C ILE A 560 -33.64 23.49 -29.13
N GLU A 561 -33.41 24.28 -30.17
CA GLU A 561 -34.26 24.31 -31.38
C GLU A 561 -34.28 22.96 -32.11
N ALA A 562 -33.11 22.28 -32.17
CA ALA A 562 -32.98 21.00 -32.84
C ALA A 562 -33.32 19.79 -31.94
N GLY A 563 -33.54 19.99 -30.63
CA GLY A 563 -33.76 18.89 -29.66
C GLY A 563 -32.51 18.02 -29.47
N THR A 564 -31.32 18.63 -29.58
CA THR A 564 -30.03 17.93 -29.48
C THR A 564 -29.21 18.35 -28.27
N VAL A 565 -28.10 17.67 -28.07
CA VAL A 565 -27.01 18.01 -27.16
C VAL A 565 -25.67 17.90 -27.92
N SER A 566 -24.67 18.65 -27.52
CA SER A 566 -23.32 18.62 -28.14
C SER A 566 -22.32 18.00 -27.15
N PRO A 567 -22.17 16.65 -27.14
CA PRO A 567 -21.26 15.97 -26.22
C PRO A 567 -19.79 16.21 -26.55
N ARG A 568 -19.01 16.38 -25.51
CA ARG A 568 -17.53 16.38 -25.55
C ARG A 568 -17.03 15.31 -24.59
N ASN A 569 -16.24 14.37 -25.09
CA ASN A 569 -15.49 13.45 -24.27
C ASN A 569 -14.19 14.10 -23.80
N ARG A 570 -13.75 13.83 -22.57
CA ARG A 570 -12.50 14.41 -22.03
C ARG A 570 -11.25 13.98 -22.79
N ALA A 571 -11.24 12.81 -23.45
CA ALA A 571 -10.12 12.29 -24.23
C ALA A 571 -10.25 12.62 -25.71
N ASP A 572 -11.42 12.38 -26.31
CA ASP A 572 -11.63 12.45 -27.75
C ASP A 572 -12.12 13.84 -28.23
N GLY A 573 -12.49 14.71 -27.30
CA GLY A 573 -12.96 16.06 -27.61
C GLY A 573 -14.43 16.09 -28.07
N ASP A 574 -14.73 16.88 -29.08
CA ASP A 574 -16.08 17.14 -29.59
C ASP A 574 -16.60 15.93 -30.40
N LEU A 575 -17.76 15.39 -30.01
CA LEU A 575 -18.40 14.24 -30.68
C LEU A 575 -19.49 14.66 -31.67
N GLY A 576 -19.72 15.97 -31.85
CA GLY A 576 -20.78 16.52 -32.69
C GLY A 576 -22.16 16.52 -32.00
N ALA A 577 -23.08 17.31 -32.57
CA ALA A 577 -24.45 17.38 -32.05
C ALA A 577 -25.23 16.10 -32.34
N MET A 578 -25.97 15.61 -31.34
CA MET A 578 -26.80 14.41 -31.44
C MET A 578 -28.01 14.46 -30.50
N THR A 579 -28.97 13.59 -30.73
CA THR A 579 -30.10 13.48 -29.80
C THR A 579 -29.66 12.88 -28.46
N LEU A 580 -30.41 13.14 -27.39
CA LEU A 580 -30.12 12.56 -26.08
C LEU A 580 -30.13 11.02 -26.11
N ASP A 581 -31.03 10.42 -26.90
CA ASP A 581 -31.13 8.96 -27.03
C ASP A 581 -29.85 8.38 -27.71
N ALA A 582 -29.34 9.05 -28.75
CA ALA A 582 -28.08 8.67 -29.39
C ALA A 582 -26.90 8.77 -28.41
N PHE A 583 -26.83 9.86 -27.64
CA PHE A 583 -25.81 9.99 -26.59
C PHE A 583 -25.96 8.94 -25.49
N THR A 584 -27.20 8.63 -25.09
CA THR A 584 -27.47 7.58 -24.10
C THR A 584 -26.97 6.22 -24.57
N ALA A 585 -27.10 5.91 -25.86
CA ALA A 585 -26.55 4.67 -26.43
C ALA A 585 -25.02 4.63 -26.35
N VAL A 586 -24.34 5.75 -26.66
CA VAL A 586 -22.88 5.87 -26.49
C VAL A 586 -22.47 5.70 -25.03
N LEU A 587 -23.15 6.36 -24.10
CA LEU A 587 -22.87 6.29 -22.68
C LEU A 587 -23.07 4.88 -22.12
N LYS A 588 -24.16 4.20 -22.58
CA LYS A 588 -24.45 2.83 -22.21
C LYS A 588 -23.37 1.87 -22.69
N ASP A 589 -22.93 1.99 -23.94
CA ASP A 589 -21.88 1.14 -24.49
C ASP A 589 -20.58 1.28 -23.70
N VAL A 590 -20.16 2.51 -23.36
CA VAL A 590 -18.96 2.77 -22.54
C VAL A 590 -19.09 2.20 -21.13
N VAL A 591 -20.26 2.28 -20.51
CA VAL A 591 -20.50 1.75 -19.17
C VAL A 591 -20.58 0.22 -19.19
N ASP A 592 -21.27 -0.38 -20.16
CA ASP A 592 -21.45 -1.83 -20.27
C ASP A 592 -20.15 -2.55 -20.66
N ASN A 593 -19.34 -1.94 -21.54
CA ASN A 593 -18.02 -2.46 -21.91
C ASN A 593 -16.96 -2.28 -20.81
N LYS A 594 -17.34 -1.74 -19.68
CA LYS A 594 -16.54 -1.53 -18.46
C LYS A 594 -15.27 -0.71 -18.79
N LEU A 595 -14.09 -1.32 -18.71
CA LEU A 595 -12.82 -0.65 -18.99
C LEU A 595 -12.35 -0.79 -20.44
N LYS A 596 -13.08 -1.47 -21.25
CA LYS A 596 -12.81 -1.46 -22.69
C LYS A 596 -13.29 -0.13 -23.21
N LYS A 597 -12.33 0.79 -23.37
CA LYS A 597 -12.39 2.17 -23.86
C LYS A 597 -13.71 2.67 -24.40
#